data_a144a578213438ff03bf0e66ffca5622
#
_entry.id   a144a578213438ff03bf0e66ffca5622
#
_cell.length_a   1.000
_cell.length_b   1.000
_cell.length_c   1.000
_cell.angle_alpha   90.00
_cell.angle_beta   90.00
_cell.angle_gamma   90.00
#
_symmetry.space_group_name_H-M   'P 1'
#
loop_
_entity.id
_entity.type
_entity.pdbx_description
1 polymer ?
#
loop_
_entity_poly.entity_id
_entity_poly.type
_entity_poly.pdbx_seq_one_letter_code
_entity_poly.pdbx_strand_id
1 'polypeptide(L)'
;MCIVISSASLEIESINNAADLAKGIEPLYVYSSKYILAVGLFSAGITSAITAPLAAAYVTTGCLGWPMKMKSVKFRTVWMFILIIGVISSSLGFKSIEIIKFAQVANGILLPVVAGLLIWIVNKKSVLGKFKNSKWQNLTGLMILIITIFLGLKSILKVFEIL
;
A
#
# COMPACT_ATOMS: atom_id res chain seq x y z
N MET A 1 -1.94 15.52 -1.80
CA MET A 1 -0.55 15.55 -2.26
C MET A 1 -0.38 14.96 -3.67
N CYS A 2 -0.81 13.74 -3.98
CA CYS A 2 -0.70 13.15 -5.33
C CYS A 2 -1.33 14.02 -6.43
N ILE A 3 -2.50 14.63 -6.19
CA ILE A 3 -3.19 15.53 -7.16
C ILE A 3 -2.36 16.78 -7.41
N VAL A 4 -1.74 17.35 -6.37
CA VAL A 4 -0.90 18.55 -6.46
C VAL A 4 0.38 18.26 -7.24
N ILE A 5 1.03 17.13 -6.96
CA ILE A 5 2.23 16.68 -7.69
C ILE A 5 1.87 16.38 -9.15
N SER A 6 0.76 15.71 -9.41
CA SER A 6 0.31 15.38 -10.76
C SER A 6 0.00 16.64 -11.58
N SER A 7 -0.61 17.66 -10.99
CA SER A 7 -0.92 18.91 -11.69
C SER A 7 0.31 19.79 -11.92
N ALA A 8 1.30 19.75 -11.02
CA ALA A 8 2.55 20.50 -11.14
C ALA A 8 3.58 19.82 -12.04
N SER A 9 3.48 18.50 -12.26
CA SER A 9 4.43 17.70 -13.01
C SER A 9 4.09 17.50 -14.49
N LEU A 10 3.20 18.29 -15.04
CA LEU A 10 2.81 18.21 -16.46
C LEU A 10 3.99 18.41 -17.44
N GLU A 11 5.11 18.95 -16.97
CA GLU A 11 6.34 19.12 -17.77
C GLU A 11 7.44 18.07 -17.46
N ILE A 12 7.20 17.14 -16.51
CA ILE A 12 8.20 16.13 -16.15
C ILE A 12 7.85 14.80 -16.83
N GLU A 13 8.56 14.48 -17.90
CA GLU A 13 8.35 13.27 -18.70
C GLU A 13 8.61 11.96 -17.93
N SER A 14 9.47 11.96 -16.90
CA SER A 14 9.75 10.77 -16.10
C SER A 14 10.26 11.11 -14.69
N ILE A 15 9.72 10.41 -13.69
CA ILE A 15 10.17 10.49 -12.30
C ILE A 15 11.05 9.28 -12.01
N ASN A 16 12.36 9.50 -11.96
CA ASN A 16 13.35 8.45 -11.75
C ASN A 16 13.82 8.33 -10.30
N ASN A 17 13.72 9.41 -9.52
CA ASN A 17 14.11 9.42 -8.11
C ASN A 17 13.27 10.38 -7.27
N ALA A 18 13.48 10.34 -5.94
CA ALA A 18 12.74 11.19 -5.00
C ALA A 18 13.03 12.71 -5.20
N ALA A 19 14.18 13.09 -5.77
CA ALA A 19 14.52 14.47 -6.05
C ALA A 19 13.65 15.05 -7.19
N ASP A 20 13.25 14.22 -8.14
CA ASP A 20 12.39 14.65 -9.24
C ASP A 20 10.97 14.98 -8.73
N LEU A 21 10.53 14.32 -7.65
CA LEU A 21 9.28 14.67 -6.96
C LEU A 21 9.35 16.08 -6.35
N ALA A 22 10.54 16.51 -5.88
CA ALA A 22 10.70 17.85 -5.33
C ALA A 22 10.56 18.93 -6.41
N LYS A 23 11.05 18.67 -7.63
CA LYS A 23 10.89 19.57 -8.78
C LYS A 23 9.40 19.77 -9.12
N GLY A 24 8.57 18.73 -9.01
CA GLY A 24 7.12 18.84 -9.24
C GLY A 24 6.38 19.73 -8.24
N ILE A 25 6.99 20.03 -7.08
CA ILE A 25 6.41 20.92 -6.06
C ILE A 25 7.09 22.30 -6.07
N GLU A 26 8.18 22.44 -6.77
CA GLU A 26 8.98 23.68 -6.86
C GLU A 26 8.16 24.90 -7.27
N PRO A 27 7.22 24.83 -8.23
CA PRO A 27 6.37 25.98 -8.60
C PRO A 27 5.51 26.52 -7.44
N LEU A 28 5.24 25.68 -6.42
CA LEU A 28 4.40 26.05 -5.29
C LEU A 28 5.22 26.57 -4.08
N TYR A 29 6.42 26.04 -3.87
CA TYR A 29 7.20 26.29 -2.65
C TYR A 29 8.63 26.75 -2.90
N VAL A 30 9.01 26.95 -4.15
CA VAL A 30 10.34 27.48 -4.59
C VAL A 30 11.50 26.84 -3.81
N TYR A 31 12.16 27.59 -2.90
CA TYR A 31 13.31 27.09 -2.14
C TYR A 31 12.98 26.04 -1.06
N SER A 32 11.75 26.01 -0.56
CA SER A 32 11.35 25.14 0.55
C SER A 32 10.85 23.75 0.09
N SER A 33 10.62 23.53 -1.20
CA SER A 33 10.08 22.30 -1.75
C SER A 33 10.86 21.04 -1.35
N LYS A 34 12.20 21.13 -1.41
CA LYS A 34 13.11 20.01 -1.06
C LYS A 34 13.00 19.63 0.42
N TYR A 35 12.96 20.62 1.31
CA TYR A 35 12.87 20.40 2.75
C TYR A 35 11.51 19.83 3.15
N ILE A 36 10.43 20.39 2.61
CA ILE A 36 9.06 19.92 2.88
C ILE A 36 8.89 18.47 2.40
N LEU A 37 9.38 18.16 1.21
CA LEU A 37 9.33 16.80 0.69
C LEU A 37 10.20 15.85 1.53
N ALA A 38 11.42 16.25 1.90
CA ALA A 38 12.32 15.44 2.70
C ALA A 38 11.70 15.09 4.08
N VAL A 39 11.12 16.06 4.78
CA VAL A 39 10.43 15.83 6.05
C VAL A 39 9.21 14.93 5.86
N GLY A 40 8.43 15.14 4.80
CA GLY A 40 7.28 14.31 4.47
C GLY A 40 7.67 12.86 4.18
N LEU A 41 8.68 12.63 3.37
CA LEU A 41 9.20 11.29 3.04
C LEU A 41 9.81 10.60 4.27
N PHE A 42 10.56 11.34 5.09
CA PHE A 42 11.13 10.82 6.33
C PHE A 42 10.03 10.37 7.30
N SER A 43 9.04 11.21 7.53
CA SER A 43 7.90 10.89 8.40
C SER A 43 7.10 9.69 7.89
N ALA A 44 6.82 9.65 6.59
CA ALA A 44 6.13 8.53 5.96
C ALA A 44 6.96 7.24 6.04
N GLY A 45 8.28 7.33 5.84
CA GLY A 45 9.20 6.20 5.95
C GLY A 45 9.22 5.59 7.34
N ILE A 46 9.35 6.41 8.40
CA ILE A 46 9.31 5.93 9.79
C ILE A 46 7.97 5.27 10.10
N THR A 47 6.88 5.93 9.75
CA THR A 47 5.53 5.40 10.01
C THR A 47 5.32 4.05 9.32
N SER A 48 5.70 3.93 8.06
CA SER A 48 5.56 2.69 7.30
C SER A 48 6.48 1.59 7.82
N ALA A 49 7.71 1.91 8.20
CA ALA A 49 8.67 0.95 8.75
C ALA A 49 8.20 0.31 10.06
N ILE A 50 7.39 1.02 10.85
CA ILE A 50 6.80 0.47 12.07
C ILE A 50 5.48 -0.25 11.78
N THR A 51 4.60 0.38 11.02
CA THR A 51 3.22 -0.08 10.85
C THR A 51 3.11 -1.34 10.00
N ALA A 52 3.89 -1.45 8.91
CA ALA A 52 3.80 -2.58 8.01
C ALA A 52 4.22 -3.92 8.65
N PRO A 53 5.38 -4.02 9.34
CA PRO A 53 5.75 -5.24 10.06
C PRO A 53 4.78 -5.57 11.19
N LEU A 54 4.25 -4.54 11.87
CA LEU A 54 3.28 -4.72 12.95
C LEU A 54 1.96 -5.31 12.43
N ALA A 55 1.42 -4.76 11.33
CA ALA A 55 0.23 -5.26 10.69
C ALA A 55 0.41 -6.71 10.21
N ALA A 56 1.53 -7.01 9.59
CA ALA A 56 1.85 -8.36 9.13
C ALA A 56 1.96 -9.36 10.30
N ALA A 57 2.52 -8.95 11.45
CA ALA A 57 2.58 -9.79 12.65
C ALA A 57 1.18 -10.07 13.21
N TYR A 58 0.27 -9.07 13.22
CA TYR A 58 -1.13 -9.28 13.63
C TYR A 58 -1.86 -10.26 12.72
N VAL A 59 -1.73 -10.08 11.40
CA VAL A 59 -2.37 -10.97 10.43
C VAL A 59 -1.83 -12.40 10.57
N THR A 60 -0.50 -12.57 10.62
CA THR A 60 0.13 -13.89 10.73
C THR A 60 -0.28 -14.61 12.02
N THR A 61 -0.23 -13.91 13.16
CA THR A 61 -0.63 -14.51 14.43
C THR A 61 -2.12 -14.84 14.47
N GLY A 62 -2.96 -14.00 13.86
CA GLY A 62 -4.40 -14.27 13.72
C GLY A 62 -4.69 -15.48 12.87
N CYS A 63 -4.05 -15.61 11.70
CA CYS A 63 -4.24 -16.76 10.81
C CYS A 63 -3.73 -18.08 11.40
N LEU A 64 -2.65 -18.03 12.21
CA LEU A 64 -2.07 -19.22 12.84
C LEU A 64 -2.71 -19.56 14.20
N GLY A 65 -3.71 -18.78 14.66
CA GLY A 65 -4.35 -18.99 15.96
C GLY A 65 -3.41 -18.72 17.15
N TRP A 66 -2.36 -17.93 16.95
CA TRP A 66 -1.42 -17.57 18.03
C TRP A 66 -1.93 -16.41 18.85
N PRO A 67 -1.51 -16.27 20.14
CA PRO A 67 -1.96 -15.16 20.96
C PRO A 67 -1.51 -13.82 20.36
N MET A 68 -2.48 -12.95 20.06
CA MET A 68 -2.26 -11.60 19.50
C MET A 68 -1.74 -10.62 20.56
N LYS A 69 -0.72 -11.01 21.32
CA LYS A 69 -0.11 -10.16 22.34
C LYS A 69 1.24 -9.68 21.84
N MET A 70 1.47 -8.37 21.80
CA MET A 70 2.76 -7.76 21.41
C MET A 70 3.95 -8.28 22.24
N LYS A 71 3.70 -8.71 23.50
CA LYS A 71 4.72 -9.31 24.38
C LYS A 71 5.00 -10.79 24.04
N SER A 72 4.19 -11.43 23.22
CA SER A 72 4.40 -12.83 22.81
C SER A 72 5.66 -12.96 21.98
N VAL A 73 6.48 -13.97 22.29
CA VAL A 73 7.71 -14.28 21.53
C VAL A 73 7.37 -14.50 20.05
N LYS A 74 6.33 -15.27 19.75
CA LYS A 74 5.89 -15.55 18.37
C LYS A 74 5.55 -14.29 17.58
N PHE A 75 4.82 -13.35 18.20
CA PHE A 75 4.50 -12.08 17.59
C PHE A 75 5.77 -11.26 17.28
N ARG A 76 6.66 -11.15 18.26
CA ARG A 76 7.93 -10.42 18.12
C ARG A 76 8.84 -11.03 17.05
N THR A 77 8.89 -12.35 16.97
CA THR A 77 9.69 -13.06 15.95
C THR A 77 9.19 -12.70 14.54
N VAL A 78 7.89 -12.74 14.29
CA VAL A 78 7.33 -12.37 12.98
C VAL A 78 7.64 -10.90 12.65
N TRP A 79 7.40 -10.01 13.60
CA TRP A 79 7.67 -8.58 13.43
C TRP A 79 9.14 -8.29 13.13
N MET A 80 10.05 -8.87 13.91
CA MET A 80 11.49 -8.71 13.71
C MET A 80 11.96 -9.32 12.40
N PHE A 81 11.45 -10.48 12.01
CA PHE A 81 11.79 -11.14 10.76
C PHE A 81 11.48 -10.28 9.55
N ILE A 82 10.28 -9.70 9.51
CA ILE A 82 9.87 -8.81 8.41
C ILE A 82 10.73 -7.53 8.39
N LEU A 83 11.05 -7.00 9.56
CA LEU A 83 11.90 -5.81 9.68
C LEU A 83 13.32 -6.09 9.18
N ILE A 84 13.90 -7.22 9.56
CA ILE A 84 15.23 -7.65 9.10
C ILE A 84 15.26 -7.83 7.57
N ILE A 85 14.25 -8.49 6.99
CA ILE A 85 14.14 -8.64 5.53
C ILE A 85 14.08 -7.26 4.86
N GLY A 86 13.30 -6.32 5.41
CA GLY A 86 13.22 -4.96 4.91
C GLY A 86 14.57 -4.24 4.93
N VAL A 87 15.32 -4.36 6.03
CA VAL A 87 16.66 -3.76 6.15
C VAL A 87 17.64 -4.39 5.16
N ILE A 88 17.67 -5.72 5.05
CA ILE A 88 18.53 -6.43 4.09
C ILE A 88 18.19 -5.99 2.66
N SER A 89 16.90 -5.98 2.29
CA SER A 89 16.46 -5.56 0.96
C SER A 89 16.88 -4.12 0.64
N SER A 90 16.78 -3.22 1.63
CA SER A 90 17.22 -1.83 1.48
C SER A 90 18.75 -1.72 1.30
N SER A 91 19.53 -2.62 1.93
CA SER A 91 21.00 -2.63 1.86
C SER A 91 21.53 -3.20 0.53
N LEU A 92 20.72 -3.95 -0.20
CA LEU A 92 21.08 -4.54 -1.49
C LEU A 92 21.13 -3.53 -2.66
N GLY A 93 20.82 -2.25 -2.38
CA GLY A 93 20.96 -1.16 -3.36
C GLY A 93 19.88 -1.16 -4.45
N PHE A 94 18.75 -1.84 -4.25
CA PHE A 94 17.64 -1.76 -5.18
C PHE A 94 17.11 -0.31 -5.27
N LYS A 95 16.81 0.14 -6.47
CA LYS A 95 16.20 1.46 -6.67
C LYS A 95 14.83 1.49 -6.00
N SER A 96 14.61 2.46 -5.13
CA SER A 96 13.34 2.60 -4.37
C SER A 96 12.11 2.61 -5.28
N ILE A 97 12.22 3.17 -6.47
CA ILE A 97 11.13 3.23 -7.46
C ILE A 97 10.77 1.84 -7.99
N GLU A 98 11.75 0.95 -8.20
CA GLU A 98 11.48 -0.42 -8.65
C GLU A 98 10.73 -1.22 -7.59
N ILE A 99 11.11 -1.05 -6.32
CA ILE A 99 10.41 -1.68 -5.18
C ILE A 99 8.96 -1.16 -5.09
N ILE A 100 8.76 0.15 -5.28
CA ILE A 100 7.41 0.75 -5.27
C ILE A 100 6.57 0.21 -6.44
N LYS A 101 7.13 0.11 -7.64
CA LYS A 101 6.44 -0.48 -8.81
C LYS A 101 6.03 -1.92 -8.53
N PHE A 102 6.95 -2.74 -8.00
CA PHE A 102 6.65 -4.12 -7.63
C PHE A 102 5.53 -4.21 -6.57
N ALA A 103 5.60 -3.38 -5.54
CA ALA A 103 4.55 -3.31 -4.50
C ALA A 103 3.19 -2.89 -5.08
N GLN A 104 3.17 -1.96 -6.04
CA GLN A 104 1.92 -1.57 -6.72
C GLN A 104 1.31 -2.70 -7.54
N VAL A 105 2.12 -3.50 -8.24
CA VAL A 105 1.63 -4.70 -8.96
C VAL A 105 1.05 -5.70 -7.98
N ALA A 106 1.78 -6.01 -6.92
CA ALA A 106 1.31 -6.93 -5.88
C ALA A 106 -0.03 -6.46 -5.27
N ASN A 107 -0.14 -5.17 -4.94
CA ASN A 107 -1.39 -4.58 -4.47
C ASN A 107 -2.51 -4.62 -5.52
N GLY A 108 -2.17 -4.37 -6.79
CA GLY A 108 -3.11 -4.46 -7.91
C GLY A 108 -3.76 -5.84 -8.04
N ILE A 109 -3.03 -6.90 -7.71
CA ILE A 109 -3.53 -8.28 -7.70
C ILE A 109 -4.27 -8.59 -6.40
N LEU A 110 -3.70 -8.21 -5.25
CA LEU A 110 -4.24 -8.57 -3.94
C LEU A 110 -5.54 -7.83 -3.60
N LEU A 111 -5.66 -6.54 -3.97
CA LEU A 111 -6.82 -5.74 -3.62
C LEU A 111 -8.15 -6.30 -4.16
N PRO A 112 -8.29 -6.71 -5.43
CA PRO A 112 -9.51 -7.35 -5.92
C PRO A 112 -9.83 -8.65 -5.21
N VAL A 113 -8.81 -9.47 -4.91
CA VAL A 113 -8.98 -10.74 -4.21
C VAL A 113 -9.51 -10.50 -2.79
N VAL A 114 -8.88 -9.59 -2.05
CA VAL A 114 -9.31 -9.23 -0.68
C VAL A 114 -10.70 -8.60 -0.70
N ALA A 115 -11.00 -7.69 -1.63
CA ALA A 115 -12.33 -7.08 -1.76
C ALA A 115 -13.40 -8.13 -2.05
N GLY A 116 -13.14 -9.08 -2.96
CA GLY A 116 -14.04 -10.19 -3.26
C GLY A 116 -14.29 -11.09 -2.06
N LEU A 117 -13.25 -11.48 -1.34
CA LEU A 117 -13.34 -12.27 -0.11
C LEU A 117 -14.15 -11.53 0.98
N LEU A 118 -13.92 -10.24 1.16
CA LEU A 118 -14.67 -9.43 2.11
C LEU A 118 -16.16 -9.40 1.76
N ILE A 119 -16.51 -9.13 0.50
CA ILE A 119 -17.91 -9.13 0.05
C ILE A 119 -18.55 -10.52 0.28
N TRP A 120 -17.82 -11.58 0.01
CA TRP A 120 -18.30 -12.94 0.25
C TRP A 120 -18.54 -13.23 1.73
N ILE A 121 -17.60 -12.85 2.61
CA ILE A 121 -17.71 -13.07 4.06
C ILE A 121 -18.86 -12.28 4.67
N VAL A 122 -19.00 -10.98 4.33
CA VAL A 122 -20.06 -10.13 4.89
C VAL A 122 -21.48 -10.53 4.43
N ASN A 123 -21.57 -11.31 3.36
CA ASN A 123 -22.84 -11.89 2.91
C ASN A 123 -23.19 -13.24 3.56
N LYS A 124 -22.23 -13.89 4.25
CA LYS A 124 -22.49 -15.16 4.94
C LYS A 124 -23.26 -14.94 6.25
N LYS A 125 -24.48 -15.49 6.31
CA LYS A 125 -25.30 -15.52 7.55
C LYS A 125 -24.60 -16.22 8.72
N SER A 126 -23.78 -17.25 8.45
CA SER A 126 -23.05 -17.99 9.46
C SER A 126 -21.99 -17.16 10.19
N VAL A 127 -21.51 -16.07 9.58
CA VAL A 127 -20.46 -15.21 10.15
C VAL A 127 -21.06 -13.95 10.79
N LEU A 128 -21.93 -13.24 10.09
CA LEU A 128 -22.49 -11.96 10.55
C LEU A 128 -23.93 -12.03 11.10
N GLY A 129 -24.61 -13.15 10.96
CA GLY A 129 -25.97 -13.30 11.51
C GLY A 129 -26.92 -12.20 11.03
N LYS A 130 -27.39 -11.38 11.98
CA LYS A 130 -28.30 -10.24 11.74
C LYS A 130 -27.61 -9.04 11.03
N PHE A 131 -26.28 -8.95 11.06
CA PHE A 131 -25.51 -7.85 10.48
C PHE A 131 -25.08 -8.11 9.03
N LYS A 132 -25.73 -9.05 8.37
CA LYS A 132 -25.53 -9.30 6.94
C LYS A 132 -25.77 -8.03 6.13
N ASN A 133 -24.96 -7.79 5.09
CA ASN A 133 -25.09 -6.66 4.19
C ASN A 133 -26.49 -6.56 3.56
N SER A 134 -26.98 -5.33 3.45
CA SER A 134 -28.18 -5.02 2.68
C SER A 134 -27.89 -5.03 1.17
N LYS A 135 -28.94 -5.01 0.34
CA LYS A 135 -28.78 -4.97 -1.13
C LYS A 135 -27.97 -3.74 -1.60
N TRP A 136 -28.20 -2.58 -0.96
CA TRP A 136 -27.46 -1.34 -1.28
C TRP A 136 -26.00 -1.42 -0.91
N GLN A 137 -25.66 -1.98 0.25
CA GLN A 137 -24.27 -2.21 0.66
C GLN A 137 -23.55 -3.20 -0.25
N ASN A 138 -24.24 -4.22 -0.76
CA ASN A 138 -23.68 -5.13 -1.73
C ASN A 138 -23.46 -4.47 -3.08
N LEU A 139 -24.34 -3.57 -3.52
CA LEU A 139 -24.16 -2.82 -4.74
C LEU A 139 -22.93 -1.91 -4.67
N THR A 140 -22.78 -1.17 -3.56
CA THR A 140 -21.58 -0.35 -3.35
C THR A 140 -20.30 -1.18 -3.25
N GLY A 141 -20.35 -2.33 -2.57
CA GLY A 141 -19.23 -3.27 -2.51
C GLY A 141 -18.85 -3.80 -3.91
N LEU A 142 -19.84 -4.15 -4.73
CA LEU A 142 -19.59 -4.60 -6.10
C LEU A 142 -18.99 -3.50 -6.97
N MET A 143 -19.46 -2.25 -6.84
CA MET A 143 -18.85 -1.11 -7.55
C MET A 143 -17.38 -0.92 -7.16
N ILE A 144 -17.05 -1.01 -5.88
CA ILE A 144 -15.66 -0.94 -5.39
C ILE A 144 -14.84 -2.09 -5.97
N LEU A 145 -15.38 -3.31 -6.02
CA LEU A 145 -14.71 -4.46 -6.60
C LEU A 145 -14.39 -4.24 -8.09
N ILE A 146 -15.33 -3.74 -8.86
CA ILE A 146 -15.12 -3.45 -10.30
C ILE A 146 -14.02 -2.38 -10.47
N ILE A 147 -14.06 -1.32 -9.67
CA ILE A 147 -13.04 -0.27 -9.70
C ILE A 147 -11.66 -0.83 -9.34
N THR A 148 -11.57 -1.66 -8.30
CA THR A 148 -10.27 -2.26 -7.90
C THR A 148 -9.73 -3.21 -8.95
N ILE A 149 -10.58 -3.99 -9.62
CA ILE A 149 -10.17 -4.85 -10.76
C ILE A 149 -9.64 -4.00 -11.91
N PHE A 150 -10.36 -2.93 -12.27
CA PHE A 150 -9.95 -2.04 -13.37
C PHE A 150 -8.62 -1.36 -13.08
N LEU A 151 -8.46 -0.81 -11.87
CA LEU A 151 -7.21 -0.17 -11.45
C LEU A 151 -6.05 -1.17 -11.34
N GLY A 152 -6.31 -2.37 -10.83
CA GLY A 152 -5.33 -3.44 -10.76
C GLY A 152 -4.85 -3.87 -12.14
N LEU A 153 -5.77 -4.08 -13.07
CA LEU A 153 -5.45 -4.44 -14.44
C LEU A 153 -4.62 -3.34 -15.13
N LYS A 154 -5.04 -2.09 -15.00
CA LYS A 154 -4.29 -0.94 -15.53
C LYS A 154 -2.88 -0.84 -14.93
N SER A 155 -2.73 -1.10 -13.63
CA SER A 155 -1.43 -1.08 -12.97
C SER A 155 -0.49 -2.17 -13.49
N ILE A 156 -1.02 -3.38 -13.71
CA ILE A 156 -0.27 -4.50 -14.26
C ILE A 156 0.15 -4.21 -15.71
N LEU A 157 -0.78 -3.78 -16.56
CA LEU A 157 -0.51 -3.46 -17.95
C LEU A 157 0.56 -2.38 -18.11
N LYS A 158 0.50 -1.34 -17.26
CA LYS A 158 1.48 -0.25 -17.27
C LYS A 158 2.89 -0.70 -16.88
N VAL A 159 3.03 -1.68 -15.96
CA VAL A 159 4.35 -2.18 -15.54
C VAL A 159 4.97 -3.07 -16.61
N PHE A 160 4.18 -3.81 -17.35
CA PHE A 160 4.65 -4.62 -18.47
C PHE A 160 4.82 -3.84 -19.78
N GLU A 161 4.66 -2.49 -19.75
CA GLU A 161 4.78 -1.60 -20.93
C GLU A 161 3.88 -2.02 -22.12
N ILE A 162 2.74 -2.64 -21.83
CA ILE A 162 1.78 -3.07 -22.85
C ILE A 162 0.81 -1.93 -23.23
N LEU A 163 0.87 -0.78 -22.47
CA LEU A 163 0.02 0.40 -22.74
C LEU A 163 0.82 1.67 -22.48
#